data_a05ebb6963a5c71bc427dc6b31f10a83
#
_entry.id   a05ebb6963a5c71bc427dc6b31f10a83
#
_cell.length_a   1.000
_cell.length_b   1.000
_cell.length_c   1.000
_cell.angle_alpha   90.00
_cell.angle_beta   90.00
_cell.angle_gamma   90.00
#
_symmetry.space_group_name_H-M   'P 1'
#
loop_
_entity.id
_entity.type
_entity.pdbx_description
1 polymer ?
#
loop_
_entity_poly.entity_id
_entity_poly.type
_entity_poly.pdbx_seq_one_letter_code
_entity_poly.pdbx_strand_id
1 'polypeptide(L)'
;MNETIAPTTLAPQQAEPAPAAADAVLTIDLGAIRANYRRLKAELDGVACAGVVKADGYGIGAAHVASALAKEGCDTFFVAQLGEGLALRRALGDAGTIHILNGIPPDAEADAAAANLVPVINSGTQLAAWRQAARRCGRRLRAAVQVDSGMSRLGLAPGEVETIAGDPSAFDGIEVTLVMSHLACADEPGHPANERQRLAFERLRRLLPPAPASLANSSGIFLGRPYHYDLARPGAALYGINPTPGKASPMLPVVRLEAKVIQTRQLEAGAGVGYGHTFRATGPMRAATVSFGYADGWHRRAASAAWFEGVRLPFLG
;
A
#
# COMPACT_ATOMS: atom_id res chain seq x y z
N MET A 1 18.31 0.29 31.27
CA MET A 1 18.59 1.64 30.75
C MET A 1 18.04 1.68 29.35
N ASN A 2 16.86 2.29 29.16
CA ASN A 2 16.22 2.41 27.84
C ASN A 2 16.76 3.70 27.19
N GLU A 3 17.62 3.54 26.21
CA GLU A 3 17.97 4.65 25.31
C GLU A 3 16.79 4.92 24.38
N THR A 4 16.15 6.05 24.59
CA THR A 4 15.14 6.59 23.69
C THR A 4 15.86 7.14 22.45
N ILE A 5 15.84 6.40 21.34
CA ILE A 5 16.35 6.89 20.05
C ILE A 5 15.43 8.03 19.61
N ALA A 6 15.93 9.26 19.67
CA ALA A 6 15.24 10.44 19.14
C ALA A 6 15.02 10.27 17.62
N PRO A 7 13.87 10.70 17.07
CA PRO A 7 13.67 10.66 15.62
C PRO A 7 14.71 11.56 14.95
N THR A 8 15.57 10.95 14.13
CA THR A 8 16.50 11.67 13.29
C THR A 8 15.71 12.44 12.23
N THR A 9 15.53 13.72 12.45
CA THR A 9 15.06 14.65 11.43
C THR A 9 16.14 14.75 10.36
N LEU A 10 15.99 13.97 9.28
CA LEU A 10 16.75 14.20 8.06
C LEU A 10 16.35 15.57 7.53
N ALA A 11 17.32 16.46 7.34
CA ALA A 11 17.10 17.75 6.69
C ALA A 11 16.44 17.49 5.33
N PRO A 12 15.36 18.20 4.97
CA PRO A 12 14.70 18.03 3.69
C PRO A 12 15.74 18.29 2.58
N GLN A 13 15.92 17.32 1.67
CA GLN A 13 16.64 17.59 0.42
C GLN A 13 15.94 18.81 -0.21
N GLN A 14 16.73 19.82 -0.59
CA GLN A 14 16.20 21.01 -1.24
C GLN A 14 15.51 20.57 -2.53
N ALA A 15 14.18 20.61 -2.53
CA ALA A 15 13.39 20.42 -3.73
C ALA A 15 13.76 21.54 -4.72
N GLU A 16 13.82 21.23 -6.01
CA GLU A 16 13.95 22.28 -7.03
C GLU A 16 12.84 23.30 -6.83
N PRO A 17 13.12 24.60 -6.95
CA PRO A 17 12.11 25.61 -6.74
C PRO A 17 10.97 25.40 -7.74
N ALA A 18 9.73 25.43 -7.24
CA ALA A 18 8.54 25.29 -8.07
C ALA A 18 8.54 26.32 -9.19
N PRO A 19 8.09 25.98 -10.42
CA PRO A 19 7.94 26.93 -11.49
C PRO A 19 7.11 28.13 -11.02
N ALA A 20 7.54 29.34 -11.32
CA ALA A 20 6.85 30.56 -10.87
C ALA A 20 5.36 30.60 -11.29
N ALA A 21 5.03 29.93 -12.40
CA ALA A 21 3.67 29.80 -12.91
C ALA A 21 2.82 28.74 -12.20
N ALA A 22 3.40 27.86 -11.35
CA ALA A 22 2.62 26.85 -10.65
C ALA A 22 1.80 27.48 -9.52
N ASP A 23 0.50 27.24 -9.51
CA ASP A 23 -0.41 27.71 -8.48
C ASP A 23 -0.38 26.83 -7.22
N ALA A 24 -0.22 25.53 -7.42
CA ALA A 24 0.03 24.56 -6.36
C ALA A 24 1.12 23.57 -6.78
N VAL A 25 1.84 23.02 -5.81
CA VAL A 25 2.93 22.05 -6.03
C VAL A 25 2.78 20.88 -5.10
N LEU A 26 2.74 19.69 -5.70
CA LEU A 26 2.80 18.43 -4.97
C LEU A 26 4.22 17.89 -5.05
N THR A 27 4.93 17.87 -3.93
CA THR A 27 6.25 17.28 -3.82
C THR A 27 6.14 15.86 -3.30
N ILE A 28 6.77 14.90 -4.00
CA ILE A 28 6.87 13.50 -3.60
C ILE A 28 8.33 13.22 -3.24
N ASP A 29 8.57 12.87 -1.98
CA ASP A 29 9.91 12.57 -1.48
C ASP A 29 10.22 11.06 -1.59
N LEU A 30 10.89 10.68 -2.67
CA LEU A 30 11.36 9.30 -2.87
C LEU A 30 12.46 8.91 -1.86
N GLY A 31 13.18 9.87 -1.30
CA GLY A 31 14.15 9.65 -0.21
C GLY A 31 13.44 9.21 1.07
N ALA A 32 12.30 9.83 1.40
CA ALA A 32 11.46 9.42 2.51
C ALA A 32 10.89 8.01 2.30
N ILE A 33 10.45 7.65 1.08
CA ILE A 33 10.01 6.27 0.75
C ILE A 33 11.14 5.27 1.03
N ARG A 34 12.35 5.55 0.57
CA ARG A 34 13.52 4.69 0.81
C ARG A 34 13.84 4.57 2.31
N ALA A 35 13.77 5.67 3.05
CA ALA A 35 14.00 5.68 4.50
C ALA A 35 12.90 4.86 5.22
N ASN A 36 11.63 5.01 4.85
CA ASN A 36 10.53 4.22 5.38
C ASN A 36 10.73 2.72 5.10
N TYR A 37 11.15 2.36 3.89
CA TYR A 37 11.45 0.97 3.56
C TYR A 37 12.58 0.40 4.43
N ARG A 38 13.69 1.14 4.62
CA ARG A 38 14.78 0.72 5.51
C ARG A 38 14.29 0.55 6.95
N ARG A 39 13.43 1.46 7.43
CA ARG A 39 12.85 1.37 8.78
C ARG A 39 12.01 0.10 8.92
N LEU A 40 11.18 -0.23 7.93
CA LEU A 40 10.37 -1.45 7.94
C LEU A 40 11.23 -2.72 7.87
N LYS A 41 12.30 -2.72 7.07
CA LYS A 41 13.28 -3.84 7.06
C LYS A 41 13.96 -4.03 8.41
N ALA A 42 14.31 -2.95 9.10
CA ALA A 42 14.91 -3.02 10.44
C ALA A 42 13.92 -3.62 11.45
N GLU A 43 12.62 -3.30 11.37
CA GLU A 43 11.58 -3.89 12.23
C GLU A 43 11.37 -5.38 11.96
N LEU A 44 11.59 -5.81 10.73
CA LEU A 44 11.43 -7.20 10.29
C LEU A 44 12.59 -8.13 10.67
N ASP A 45 13.74 -7.59 11.05
CA ASP A 45 14.91 -8.34 11.53
C ASP A 45 15.25 -9.55 10.65
N GLY A 46 15.61 -9.28 9.40
CA GLY A 46 16.04 -10.29 8.42
C GLY A 46 14.90 -10.97 7.61
N VAL A 47 13.64 -10.73 7.94
CA VAL A 47 12.52 -11.21 7.10
C VAL A 47 12.44 -10.39 5.82
N ALA A 48 12.09 -11.03 4.71
CA ALA A 48 11.93 -10.34 3.42
C ALA A 48 10.82 -9.27 3.48
N CYS A 49 11.08 -8.15 2.81
CA CYS A 49 10.18 -7.00 2.77
C CYS A 49 9.84 -6.67 1.32
N ALA A 50 8.60 -6.85 0.91
CA ALA A 50 8.12 -6.49 -0.41
C ALA A 50 7.70 -5.01 -0.48
N GLY A 51 7.54 -4.50 -1.71
CA GLY A 51 6.93 -3.20 -1.98
C GLY A 51 5.51 -3.34 -2.52
N VAL A 52 4.48 -2.87 -1.81
CA VAL A 52 3.13 -2.82 -2.35
C VAL A 52 2.92 -1.47 -3.04
N VAL A 53 2.89 -1.52 -4.39
CA VAL A 53 2.86 -0.32 -5.26
C VAL A 53 1.58 -0.25 -6.12
N LYS A 54 0.50 -0.90 -5.67
CA LYS A 54 -0.82 -0.87 -6.31
C LYS A 54 -1.42 0.53 -6.37
N ALA A 55 -2.44 0.72 -7.19
CA ALA A 55 -3.14 1.99 -7.42
C ALA A 55 -2.13 3.09 -7.81
N ASP A 56 -1.27 2.76 -8.79
CA ASP A 56 -0.17 3.62 -9.26
C ASP A 56 0.71 4.16 -8.11
N GLY A 57 1.19 3.26 -7.24
CA GLY A 57 1.97 3.66 -6.08
C GLY A 57 1.17 4.54 -5.11
N TYR A 58 -0.08 4.15 -4.81
CA TYR A 58 -1.01 4.94 -3.98
C TYR A 58 -1.27 6.36 -4.56
N GLY A 59 -1.20 6.48 -5.89
CA GLY A 59 -1.45 7.71 -6.63
C GLY A 59 -0.23 8.60 -6.85
N ILE A 60 0.97 8.15 -6.50
CA ILE A 60 2.19 8.97 -6.62
C ILE A 60 3.21 8.43 -7.64
N GLY A 61 2.81 7.45 -8.46
CA GLY A 61 3.64 6.91 -9.55
C GLY A 61 4.37 5.63 -9.18
N ALA A 62 3.76 4.46 -9.48
CA ALA A 62 4.31 3.13 -9.14
C ALA A 62 5.71 2.88 -9.69
N ALA A 63 6.01 3.33 -10.91
CA ALA A 63 7.31 3.13 -11.54
C ALA A 63 8.45 3.83 -10.77
N HIS A 64 8.22 5.07 -10.34
CA HIS A 64 9.19 5.84 -9.56
C HIS A 64 9.40 5.23 -8.17
N VAL A 65 8.30 4.86 -7.50
CA VAL A 65 8.33 4.22 -6.18
C VAL A 65 9.06 2.89 -6.25
N ALA A 66 8.71 2.01 -7.19
CA ALA A 66 9.35 0.71 -7.33
C ALA A 66 10.84 0.82 -7.65
N SER A 67 11.23 1.75 -8.53
CA SER A 67 12.63 2.04 -8.82
C SER A 67 13.40 2.53 -7.58
N ALA A 68 12.76 3.37 -6.75
CA ALA A 68 13.36 3.83 -5.49
C ALA A 68 13.53 2.67 -4.50
N LEU A 69 12.54 1.79 -4.37
CA LEU A 69 12.59 0.61 -3.50
C LEU A 69 13.61 -0.42 -3.98
N ALA A 70 13.73 -0.63 -5.29
CA ALA A 70 14.73 -1.54 -5.88
C ALA A 70 16.17 -1.13 -5.52
N LYS A 71 16.47 0.17 -5.44
CA LYS A 71 17.76 0.69 -4.97
C LYS A 71 18.06 0.35 -3.51
N GLU A 72 17.05 0.03 -2.71
CA GLU A 72 17.19 -0.45 -1.32
C GLU A 72 17.16 -1.99 -1.22
N GLY A 73 17.22 -2.69 -2.37
CA GLY A 73 17.21 -4.15 -2.45
C GLY A 73 15.82 -4.78 -2.36
N CYS A 74 14.75 -4.04 -2.67
CA CYS A 74 13.43 -4.62 -2.86
C CYS A 74 13.38 -5.34 -4.20
N ASP A 75 13.10 -6.65 -4.18
CA ASP A 75 13.02 -7.52 -5.35
C ASP A 75 11.61 -8.11 -5.57
N THR A 76 10.68 -7.80 -4.70
CA THR A 76 9.32 -8.35 -4.71
C THR A 76 8.31 -7.23 -4.60
N PHE A 77 7.41 -7.15 -5.59
CA PHE A 77 6.41 -6.10 -5.70
C PHE A 77 5.00 -6.67 -5.78
N PHE A 78 4.04 -5.94 -5.22
CA PHE A 78 2.61 -6.27 -5.30
C PHE A 78 1.84 -5.11 -5.91
N VAL A 79 1.05 -5.43 -6.92
CA VAL A 79 0.06 -4.52 -7.54
C VAL A 79 -1.32 -5.15 -7.48
N ALA A 80 -2.39 -4.38 -7.70
CA ALA A 80 -3.74 -4.91 -7.62
C ALA A 80 -4.15 -5.64 -8.90
N GLN A 81 -3.93 -5.05 -10.06
CA GLN A 81 -4.49 -5.46 -11.34
C GLN A 81 -3.42 -5.82 -12.36
N LEU A 82 -3.80 -6.63 -13.37
CA LEU A 82 -2.91 -7.04 -14.45
C LEU A 82 -2.32 -5.84 -15.21
N GLY A 83 -3.13 -4.82 -15.52
CA GLY A 83 -2.66 -3.61 -16.21
C GLY A 83 -1.55 -2.88 -15.46
N GLU A 84 -1.65 -2.79 -14.12
CA GLU A 84 -0.60 -2.25 -13.27
C GLU A 84 0.67 -3.11 -13.33
N GLY A 85 0.51 -4.43 -13.30
CA GLY A 85 1.62 -5.39 -13.41
C GLY A 85 2.37 -5.27 -14.72
N LEU A 86 1.64 -5.17 -15.84
CA LEU A 86 2.23 -4.98 -17.17
C LEU A 86 2.96 -3.63 -17.27
N ALA A 87 2.39 -2.56 -16.71
CA ALA A 87 3.04 -1.25 -16.66
C ALA A 87 4.32 -1.27 -15.81
N LEU A 88 4.25 -1.91 -14.64
CA LEU A 88 5.39 -2.03 -13.74
C LEU A 88 6.50 -2.91 -14.34
N ARG A 89 6.15 -4.00 -15.03
CA ARG A 89 7.10 -4.87 -15.73
C ARG A 89 7.86 -4.09 -16.82
N ARG A 90 7.17 -3.24 -17.59
CA ARG A 90 7.84 -2.35 -18.56
C ARG A 90 8.82 -1.38 -17.91
N ALA A 91 8.49 -0.88 -16.72
CA ALA A 91 9.34 0.06 -16.00
C ALA A 91 10.57 -0.60 -15.35
N LEU A 92 10.43 -1.82 -14.85
CA LEU A 92 11.49 -2.55 -14.15
C LEU A 92 12.30 -3.50 -15.07
N GLY A 93 11.87 -3.69 -16.33
CA GLY A 93 12.43 -4.73 -17.17
C GLY A 93 12.24 -6.11 -16.53
N ASP A 94 13.25 -6.97 -16.58
CA ASP A 94 13.20 -8.32 -15.98
C ASP A 94 13.47 -8.36 -14.47
N ALA A 95 13.72 -7.20 -13.86
CA ALA A 95 14.03 -7.13 -12.44
C ALA A 95 12.81 -7.40 -11.55
N GLY A 96 13.04 -8.15 -10.50
CA GLY A 96 12.08 -8.41 -9.44
C GLY A 96 10.88 -9.30 -9.82
N THR A 97 10.21 -9.79 -8.81
CA THR A 97 8.96 -10.55 -8.93
C THR A 97 7.77 -9.62 -8.73
N ILE A 98 6.79 -9.66 -9.63
CA ILE A 98 5.59 -8.83 -9.57
C ILE A 98 4.38 -9.74 -9.36
N HIS A 99 3.71 -9.56 -8.23
CA HIS A 99 2.49 -10.27 -7.85
C HIS A 99 1.24 -9.44 -8.16
N ILE A 100 0.20 -10.10 -8.72
CA ILE A 100 -1.09 -9.48 -9.05
C ILE A 100 -2.11 -9.90 -7.99
N LEU A 101 -2.46 -9.02 -7.07
CA LEU A 101 -3.29 -9.32 -5.88
C LEU A 101 -4.70 -9.81 -6.23
N ASN A 102 -5.30 -9.29 -7.30
CA ASN A 102 -6.66 -9.66 -7.70
C ASN A 102 -6.71 -10.95 -8.57
N GLY A 103 -5.55 -11.58 -8.81
CA GLY A 103 -5.43 -12.65 -9.79
C GLY A 103 -5.42 -12.11 -11.22
N ILE A 104 -5.62 -12.99 -12.19
CA ILE A 104 -5.65 -12.64 -13.62
C ILE A 104 -7.10 -12.68 -14.09
N PRO A 105 -7.56 -11.67 -14.83
CA PRO A 105 -8.87 -11.68 -15.48
C PRO A 105 -8.96 -12.85 -16.47
N PRO A 106 -10.16 -13.40 -16.71
CA PRO A 106 -10.36 -14.42 -17.75
C PRO A 106 -9.80 -13.98 -19.11
N ASP A 107 -9.21 -14.90 -19.84
CA ASP A 107 -8.62 -14.76 -21.17
C ASP A 107 -7.33 -13.92 -21.24
N ALA A 108 -6.83 -13.41 -20.11
CA ALA A 108 -5.59 -12.63 -20.04
C ALA A 108 -4.40 -13.41 -19.44
N GLU A 109 -4.57 -14.73 -19.22
CA GLU A 109 -3.52 -15.57 -18.59
C GLU A 109 -2.27 -15.66 -19.47
N ALA A 110 -2.43 -15.67 -20.78
CA ALA A 110 -1.30 -15.72 -21.72
C ALA A 110 -0.43 -14.45 -21.62
N ASP A 111 -1.03 -13.27 -21.52
CA ASP A 111 -0.32 -12.01 -21.38
C ASP A 111 0.44 -11.94 -20.06
N ALA A 112 -0.20 -12.39 -18.97
CA ALA A 112 0.42 -12.47 -17.66
C ALA A 112 1.60 -13.43 -17.65
N ALA A 113 1.46 -14.60 -18.28
CA ALA A 113 2.51 -15.61 -18.38
C ALA A 113 3.69 -15.13 -19.24
N ALA A 114 3.41 -14.44 -20.35
CA ALA A 114 4.42 -13.86 -21.24
C ALA A 114 5.22 -12.74 -20.54
N ALA A 115 4.55 -11.92 -19.74
CA ALA A 115 5.17 -10.86 -18.96
C ALA A 115 5.82 -11.35 -17.64
N ASN A 116 5.86 -12.66 -17.40
CA ASN A 116 6.42 -13.27 -16.18
C ASN A 116 5.83 -12.66 -14.88
N LEU A 117 4.51 -12.41 -14.89
CA LEU A 117 3.77 -11.95 -13.72
C LEU A 117 3.25 -13.13 -12.92
N VAL A 118 3.15 -12.94 -11.60
CA VAL A 118 2.74 -14.00 -10.67
C VAL A 118 1.34 -13.67 -10.15
N PRO A 119 0.27 -14.39 -10.56
CA PRO A 119 -1.03 -14.18 -9.98
C PRO A 119 -1.08 -14.59 -8.51
N VAL A 120 -1.85 -13.88 -7.72
CA VAL A 120 -2.35 -14.34 -6.43
C VAL A 120 -3.67 -15.05 -6.69
N ILE A 121 -3.69 -16.35 -6.52
CA ILE A 121 -4.89 -17.18 -6.70
C ILE A 121 -5.81 -17.00 -5.50
N ASN A 122 -7.04 -16.53 -5.76
CA ASN A 122 -8.04 -16.22 -4.75
C ASN A 122 -9.27 -17.15 -4.80
N SER A 123 -9.38 -18.01 -5.82
CA SER A 123 -10.50 -18.95 -5.97
C SER A 123 -10.10 -20.19 -6.76
N GLY A 124 -10.86 -21.28 -6.59
CA GLY A 124 -10.68 -22.50 -7.39
C GLY A 124 -10.80 -22.24 -8.89
N THR A 125 -11.68 -21.32 -9.32
CA THR A 125 -11.82 -20.92 -10.74
C THR A 125 -10.53 -20.29 -11.28
N GLN A 126 -9.89 -19.36 -10.52
CA GLN A 126 -8.62 -18.80 -10.93
C GLN A 126 -7.50 -19.84 -10.99
N LEU A 127 -7.49 -20.79 -10.05
CA LEU A 127 -6.53 -21.90 -10.06
C LEU A 127 -6.70 -22.76 -11.32
N ALA A 128 -7.94 -23.13 -11.67
CA ALA A 128 -8.23 -23.92 -12.86
C ALA A 128 -7.81 -23.22 -14.16
N ALA A 129 -8.10 -21.92 -14.27
CA ALA A 129 -7.71 -21.09 -15.42
C ALA A 129 -6.18 -21.01 -15.57
N TRP A 130 -5.46 -20.82 -14.46
CA TRP A 130 -4.00 -20.73 -14.45
C TRP A 130 -3.33 -22.06 -14.78
N ARG A 131 -3.90 -23.21 -14.30
CA ARG A 131 -3.48 -24.57 -14.70
C ARG A 131 -3.64 -24.78 -16.22
N GLN A 132 -4.79 -24.34 -16.77
CA GLN A 132 -5.01 -24.44 -18.21
C GLN A 132 -4.00 -23.59 -18.99
N ALA A 133 -3.67 -22.40 -18.52
CA ALA A 133 -2.63 -21.56 -19.10
C ALA A 133 -1.26 -22.25 -19.07
N ALA A 134 -0.89 -22.88 -17.95
CA ALA A 134 0.36 -23.65 -17.82
C ALA A 134 0.44 -24.79 -18.86
N ARG A 135 -0.67 -25.53 -19.04
CA ARG A 135 -0.76 -26.59 -20.07
C ARG A 135 -0.58 -26.02 -21.48
N ARG A 136 -1.24 -24.90 -21.80
CA ARG A 136 -1.10 -24.22 -23.12
C ARG A 136 0.33 -23.71 -23.35
N CYS A 137 0.97 -23.18 -22.31
CA CYS A 137 2.36 -22.71 -22.40
C CYS A 137 3.40 -23.83 -22.42
N GLY A 138 3.05 -25.09 -22.13
CA GLY A 138 3.96 -26.22 -22.06
C GLY A 138 5.04 -26.11 -20.98
N ARG A 139 4.82 -25.27 -19.93
CA ARG A 139 5.77 -25.05 -18.84
C ARG A 139 5.06 -24.83 -17.51
N ARG A 140 5.76 -25.04 -16.42
CA ARG A 140 5.26 -24.66 -15.10
C ARG A 140 5.15 -23.13 -15.00
N LEU A 141 4.05 -22.67 -14.43
CA LEU A 141 3.81 -21.26 -14.15
C LEU A 141 3.82 -21.01 -12.64
N ARG A 142 4.45 -19.93 -12.21
CA ARG A 142 4.48 -19.51 -10.82
C ARG A 142 3.13 -18.91 -10.40
N ALA A 143 2.73 -19.16 -9.14
CA ALA A 143 1.58 -18.54 -8.52
C ALA A 143 1.82 -18.30 -7.03
N ALA A 144 1.21 -17.27 -6.48
CA ALA A 144 0.95 -17.17 -5.05
C ALA A 144 -0.47 -17.65 -4.77
N VAL A 145 -0.73 -18.23 -3.60
CA VAL A 145 -2.06 -18.66 -3.19
C VAL A 145 -2.47 -17.85 -1.95
N GLN A 146 -3.61 -17.17 -2.03
CA GLN A 146 -4.17 -16.48 -0.88
C GLN A 146 -5.29 -17.31 -0.27
N VAL A 147 -5.26 -17.48 1.05
CA VAL A 147 -6.35 -18.08 1.83
C VAL A 147 -7.07 -16.99 2.63
N ASP A 148 -8.39 -17.11 2.74
CA ASP A 148 -9.16 -16.23 3.63
C ASP A 148 -9.08 -16.77 5.07
N SER A 149 -8.31 -16.09 5.89
CA SER A 149 -8.20 -16.38 7.32
C SER A 149 -9.15 -15.58 8.21
N GLY A 150 -10.08 -14.81 7.59
CA GLY A 150 -11.10 -14.04 8.32
C GLY A 150 -11.19 -12.57 7.97
N MET A 151 -10.72 -12.16 6.77
CA MET A 151 -10.96 -10.83 6.24
C MET A 151 -12.22 -10.77 5.37
N SER A 152 -12.65 -11.93 4.82
CA SER A 152 -13.88 -12.10 4.04
C SER A 152 -13.95 -11.19 2.80
N ARG A 153 -12.81 -11.04 2.10
CA ARG A 153 -12.72 -10.18 0.91
C ARG A 153 -12.17 -10.92 -0.31
N LEU A 154 -10.99 -11.50 -0.19
CA LEU A 154 -10.29 -12.27 -1.22
C LEU A 154 -9.59 -13.46 -0.56
N GLY A 155 -9.29 -14.48 -1.35
CA GLY A 155 -8.62 -15.70 -0.94
C GLY A 155 -9.56 -16.90 -0.95
N LEU A 156 -8.98 -18.08 -1.07
CA LEU A 156 -9.70 -19.34 -0.99
C LEU A 156 -10.38 -19.47 0.37
N ALA A 157 -11.69 -19.73 0.37
CA ALA A 157 -12.42 -20.03 1.59
C ALA A 157 -11.91 -21.34 2.21
N PRO A 158 -12.04 -21.57 3.54
CA PRO A 158 -11.56 -22.79 4.18
C PRO A 158 -12.01 -24.07 3.49
N GLY A 159 -13.29 -24.18 3.11
CA GLY A 159 -13.81 -25.37 2.40
C GLY A 159 -13.23 -25.54 0.98
N GLU A 160 -12.90 -24.43 0.28
CA GLU A 160 -12.19 -24.52 -1.01
C GLU A 160 -10.76 -25.05 -0.81
N VAL A 161 -10.07 -24.60 0.23
CA VAL A 161 -8.72 -25.09 0.56
C VAL A 161 -8.76 -26.60 0.85
N GLU A 162 -9.74 -27.07 1.62
CA GLU A 162 -9.92 -28.48 1.94
C GLU A 162 -10.22 -29.30 0.67
N THR A 163 -11.08 -28.81 -0.21
CA THR A 163 -11.40 -29.44 -1.49
C THR A 163 -10.16 -29.54 -2.40
N ILE A 164 -9.39 -28.45 -2.52
CA ILE A 164 -8.16 -28.39 -3.31
C ILE A 164 -7.09 -29.32 -2.74
N ALA A 165 -6.97 -29.39 -1.41
CA ALA A 165 -6.01 -30.27 -0.73
C ALA A 165 -6.33 -31.77 -0.95
N GLY A 166 -7.60 -32.11 -1.18
CA GLY A 166 -8.04 -33.47 -1.51
C GLY A 166 -7.78 -33.88 -2.96
N ASP A 167 -7.41 -32.94 -3.85
CA ASP A 167 -7.07 -33.23 -5.25
C ASP A 167 -5.55 -33.20 -5.47
N PRO A 168 -4.86 -34.37 -5.59
CA PRO A 168 -3.42 -34.42 -5.81
C PRO A 168 -2.98 -33.67 -7.09
N SER A 169 -3.88 -33.49 -8.05
CA SER A 169 -3.60 -32.82 -9.32
C SER A 169 -3.89 -31.30 -9.28
N ALA A 170 -4.38 -30.77 -8.17
CA ALA A 170 -4.84 -29.38 -8.08
C ALA A 170 -3.79 -28.35 -8.52
N PHE A 171 -2.53 -28.63 -8.30
CA PHE A 171 -1.40 -27.76 -8.64
C PHE A 171 -0.55 -28.27 -9.81
N ASP A 172 -1.08 -29.20 -10.65
CA ASP A 172 -0.36 -29.67 -11.84
C ASP A 172 0.00 -28.52 -12.77
N GLY A 173 1.29 -28.41 -13.10
CA GLY A 173 1.81 -27.32 -13.93
C GLY A 173 1.95 -25.97 -13.19
N ILE A 174 1.64 -25.91 -11.90
CA ILE A 174 1.79 -24.71 -11.06
C ILE A 174 2.98 -24.89 -10.10
N GLU A 175 3.75 -23.85 -9.95
CA GLU A 175 4.74 -23.67 -8.89
C GLU A 175 4.19 -22.67 -7.88
N VAL A 176 3.80 -23.16 -6.69
CA VAL A 176 3.37 -22.28 -5.60
C VAL A 176 4.60 -21.64 -4.97
N THR A 177 4.78 -20.33 -5.20
CA THR A 177 5.94 -19.59 -4.73
C THR A 177 5.68 -18.81 -3.44
N LEU A 178 4.41 -18.66 -3.04
CA LEU A 178 4.00 -17.98 -1.82
C LEU A 178 2.61 -18.44 -1.39
N VAL A 179 2.42 -18.69 -0.10
CA VAL A 179 1.09 -18.82 0.52
C VAL A 179 0.87 -17.58 1.39
N MET A 180 -0.26 -16.90 1.21
CA MET A 180 -0.51 -15.64 1.91
C MET A 180 -1.93 -15.52 2.45
N SER A 181 -2.09 -14.62 3.42
CA SER A 181 -3.38 -14.09 3.86
C SER A 181 -3.26 -12.59 4.19
N HIS A 182 -4.32 -11.96 4.69
CA HIS A 182 -4.32 -10.54 4.98
C HIS A 182 -5.03 -10.22 6.29
N LEU A 183 -4.36 -9.47 7.17
CA LEU A 183 -4.90 -9.05 8.46
C LEU A 183 -5.91 -7.92 8.29
N ALA A 184 -7.03 -8.03 8.99
CA ALA A 184 -8.12 -7.05 8.95
C ALA A 184 -7.97 -5.94 10.00
N CYS A 185 -7.41 -6.25 11.17
CA CYS A 185 -7.38 -5.37 12.34
C CYS A 185 -5.96 -5.15 12.89
N ALA A 186 -4.94 -5.21 12.03
CA ALA A 186 -3.54 -5.11 12.47
C ALA A 186 -3.18 -3.71 12.99
N ASP A 187 -3.93 -2.69 12.68
CA ASP A 187 -3.84 -1.32 13.19
C ASP A 187 -4.33 -1.19 14.64
N GLU A 188 -5.04 -2.20 15.15
CA GLU A 188 -5.44 -2.35 16.54
C GLU A 188 -4.69 -3.54 17.17
N PRO A 189 -3.51 -3.35 17.78
CA PRO A 189 -2.66 -4.46 18.22
C PRO A 189 -3.33 -5.44 19.20
N GLY A 190 -4.22 -4.95 20.06
CA GLY A 190 -4.97 -5.78 21.03
C GLY A 190 -6.21 -6.45 20.44
N HIS A 191 -6.56 -6.22 19.17
CA HIS A 191 -7.80 -6.76 18.61
C HIS A 191 -7.72 -8.29 18.44
N PRO A 192 -8.69 -9.07 19.00
CA PRO A 192 -8.60 -10.52 19.03
C PRO A 192 -8.67 -11.19 17.66
N ALA A 193 -9.09 -10.47 16.61
CA ALA A 193 -9.07 -10.97 15.24
C ALA A 193 -7.65 -11.26 14.75
N ASN A 194 -6.64 -10.53 15.21
CA ASN A 194 -5.26 -10.69 14.76
C ASN A 194 -4.78 -12.13 15.03
N GLU A 195 -4.90 -12.59 16.27
CA GLU A 195 -4.48 -13.95 16.64
C GLU A 195 -5.39 -15.02 16.02
N ARG A 196 -6.71 -14.80 15.96
CA ARG A 196 -7.62 -15.74 15.27
C ARG A 196 -7.24 -15.92 13.80
N GLN A 197 -6.92 -14.81 13.10
CA GLN A 197 -6.49 -14.86 11.69
C GLN A 197 -5.16 -15.57 11.54
N ARG A 198 -4.21 -15.32 12.43
CA ARG A 198 -2.90 -16.01 12.42
C ARG A 198 -3.06 -17.52 12.59
N LEU A 199 -3.84 -17.96 13.55
CA LEU A 199 -4.11 -19.39 13.78
C LEU A 199 -4.86 -20.04 12.62
N ALA A 200 -5.85 -19.35 12.05
CA ALA A 200 -6.58 -19.81 10.87
C ALA A 200 -5.64 -19.94 9.66
N PHE A 201 -4.77 -18.93 9.45
CA PHE A 201 -3.75 -18.97 8.40
C PHE A 201 -2.79 -20.15 8.56
N GLU A 202 -2.29 -20.40 9.79
CA GLU A 202 -1.43 -21.55 10.07
C GLU A 202 -2.08 -22.89 9.75
N ARG A 203 -3.36 -23.05 10.06
CA ARG A 203 -4.13 -24.26 9.75
C ARG A 203 -4.28 -24.43 8.24
N LEU A 204 -4.70 -23.39 7.54
CA LEU A 204 -5.01 -23.48 6.11
C LEU A 204 -3.75 -23.66 5.24
N ARG A 205 -2.65 -22.95 5.54
CA ARG A 205 -1.43 -23.06 4.76
C ARG A 205 -0.79 -24.44 4.80
N ARG A 206 -1.01 -25.21 5.89
CA ARG A 206 -0.50 -26.59 6.03
C ARG A 206 -1.18 -27.59 5.09
N LEU A 207 -2.34 -27.25 4.56
CA LEU A 207 -3.08 -28.06 3.60
C LEU A 207 -2.63 -27.81 2.15
N LEU A 208 -1.84 -26.76 1.91
CA LEU A 208 -1.36 -26.35 0.59
C LEU A 208 0.08 -26.84 0.36
N PRO A 209 0.57 -26.83 -0.88
CA PRO A 209 1.96 -27.14 -1.18
C PRO A 209 2.91 -26.27 -0.33
N PRO A 210 4.01 -26.83 0.18
CA PRO A 210 4.98 -26.10 0.98
C PRO A 210 5.58 -24.96 0.17
N ALA A 211 5.46 -23.74 0.71
CA ALA A 211 6.00 -22.52 0.14
C ALA A 211 6.23 -21.47 1.24
N PRO A 212 7.04 -20.44 1.00
CA PRO A 212 7.14 -19.28 1.87
C PRO A 212 5.77 -18.71 2.24
N ALA A 213 5.64 -18.17 3.44
CA ALA A 213 4.38 -17.67 3.98
C ALA A 213 4.40 -16.15 4.16
N SER A 214 3.25 -15.49 4.02
CA SER A 214 3.13 -14.05 4.17
C SER A 214 1.79 -13.64 4.79
N LEU A 215 1.83 -12.93 5.91
CA LEU A 215 0.64 -12.45 6.59
C LEU A 215 0.69 -10.93 6.86
N ALA A 216 1.82 -10.41 7.33
CA ALA A 216 1.96 -9.02 7.76
C ALA A 216 1.77 -8.02 6.60
N ASN A 217 0.82 -7.11 6.77
CA ASN A 217 0.73 -5.83 6.07
C ASN A 217 1.54 -4.75 6.84
N SER A 218 1.37 -3.46 6.51
CA SER A 218 2.07 -2.36 7.17
C SER A 218 1.97 -2.41 8.71
N SER A 219 0.76 -2.50 9.24
CA SER A 219 0.53 -2.55 10.69
C SER A 219 0.90 -3.90 11.28
N GLY A 220 0.73 -4.99 10.52
CA GLY A 220 1.11 -6.33 10.92
C GLY A 220 2.61 -6.49 11.21
N ILE A 221 3.47 -5.66 10.60
CA ILE A 221 4.90 -5.62 10.92
C ILE A 221 5.12 -5.23 12.39
N PHE A 222 4.31 -4.31 12.92
CA PHE A 222 4.42 -3.83 14.29
C PHE A 222 3.67 -4.68 15.33
N LEU A 223 3.02 -5.78 14.90
CA LEU A 223 2.49 -6.78 15.82
C LEU A 223 3.56 -7.75 16.33
N GLY A 224 4.74 -7.74 15.72
CA GLY A 224 5.90 -8.54 16.12
C GLY A 224 6.06 -9.86 15.37
N ARG A 225 7.14 -10.57 15.71
CA ARG A 225 7.69 -11.74 15.01
C ARG A 225 6.68 -12.82 14.64
N PRO A 226 5.69 -13.20 15.47
CA PRO A 226 4.72 -14.24 15.10
C PRO A 226 3.88 -13.95 13.85
N TYR A 227 3.80 -12.68 13.41
CA TYR A 227 3.04 -12.26 12.24
C TYR A 227 3.89 -12.06 10.99
N HIS A 228 5.22 -11.99 11.09
CA HIS A 228 6.13 -11.65 9.99
C HIS A 228 6.21 -12.74 8.94
N TYR A 229 6.28 -14.03 9.36
CA TYR A 229 6.56 -15.18 8.50
C TYR A 229 7.83 -14.98 7.66
N ASP A 230 7.77 -15.34 6.35
CA ASP A 230 8.92 -15.28 5.46
C ASP A 230 8.96 -13.97 4.64
N LEU A 231 7.81 -13.33 4.45
CA LEU A 231 7.67 -12.09 3.65
C LEU A 231 6.61 -11.17 4.24
N ALA A 232 6.98 -9.93 4.53
CA ALA A 232 6.02 -8.87 4.85
C ALA A 232 5.70 -8.01 3.61
N ARG A 233 4.46 -7.48 3.56
CA ARG A 233 3.93 -6.72 2.42
C ARG A 233 3.45 -5.32 2.86
N PRO A 234 4.37 -4.41 3.25
CA PRO A 234 3.97 -3.05 3.55
C PRO A 234 3.49 -2.32 2.30
N GLY A 235 2.45 -1.54 2.45
CA GLY A 235 1.95 -0.57 1.50
C GLY A 235 1.88 0.79 2.17
N ALA A 236 0.81 1.08 2.90
CA ALA A 236 0.54 2.39 3.49
C ALA A 236 1.74 3.01 4.23
N ALA A 237 2.49 2.22 4.99
CA ALA A 237 3.65 2.70 5.73
C ALA A 237 4.79 3.20 4.83
N LEU A 238 4.97 2.62 3.64
CA LEU A 238 5.96 3.12 2.66
C LEU A 238 5.68 4.58 2.28
N TYR A 239 4.40 4.95 2.23
CA TYR A 239 3.90 6.27 1.82
C TYR A 239 3.74 7.24 3.00
N GLY A 240 4.26 6.89 4.18
CA GLY A 240 4.24 7.76 5.36
C GLY A 240 2.96 7.68 6.20
N ILE A 241 2.02 6.79 5.86
CA ILE A 241 0.82 6.58 6.66
C ILE A 241 1.20 5.82 7.93
N ASN A 242 0.77 6.35 9.08
CA ASN A 242 1.10 5.78 10.39
C ASN A 242 0.56 4.33 10.52
N PRO A 243 1.42 3.31 10.64
CA PRO A 243 1.00 1.92 10.82
C PRO A 243 0.58 1.57 12.27
N THR A 244 0.80 2.49 13.21
CA THR A 244 0.53 2.33 14.65
C THR A 244 -0.37 3.46 15.15
N PRO A 245 -1.67 3.49 14.76
CA PRO A 245 -2.58 4.55 15.20
C PRO A 245 -2.59 4.71 16.73
N GLY A 246 -2.73 5.95 17.20
CA GLY A 246 -2.65 6.28 18.63
C GLY A 246 -1.24 6.44 19.19
N LYS A 247 -0.19 6.16 18.40
CA LYS A 247 1.22 6.43 18.74
C LYS A 247 1.83 7.40 17.73
N ALA A 248 2.97 8.00 18.07
CA ALA A 248 3.75 8.76 17.09
C ALA A 248 4.11 7.88 15.89
N SER A 249 3.96 8.42 14.68
CA SER A 249 4.29 7.68 13.47
C SER A 249 5.79 7.39 13.41
N PRO A 250 6.19 6.13 13.21
CA PRO A 250 7.59 5.81 12.96
C PRO A 250 8.03 6.10 11.52
N MET A 251 7.08 6.51 10.65
CA MET A 251 7.29 6.75 9.23
C MET A 251 7.47 8.23 8.93
N LEU A 252 8.34 8.54 7.98
CA LEU A 252 8.52 9.89 7.45
C LEU A 252 7.38 10.23 6.48
N PRO A 253 6.90 11.49 6.47
CA PRO A 253 5.95 11.95 5.46
C PRO A 253 6.59 11.94 4.08
N VAL A 254 5.83 11.48 3.09
CA VAL A 254 6.29 11.32 1.70
C VAL A 254 5.75 12.40 0.79
N VAL A 255 4.60 12.96 1.14
CA VAL A 255 3.86 13.91 0.30
C VAL A 255 3.78 15.25 0.99
N ARG A 256 4.12 16.32 0.26
CA ARG A 256 3.95 17.70 0.66
C ARG A 256 3.21 18.45 -0.43
N LEU A 257 2.09 19.08 -0.05
CA LEU A 257 1.30 19.94 -0.93
C LEU A 257 1.44 21.38 -0.47
N GLU A 258 1.80 22.26 -1.39
CA GLU A 258 1.92 23.70 -1.17
C GLU A 258 1.06 24.44 -2.20
N ALA A 259 0.35 25.47 -1.76
CA ALA A 259 -0.48 26.29 -2.64
C ALA A 259 -0.27 27.78 -2.34
N LYS A 260 -0.36 28.63 -3.37
CA LYS A 260 -0.20 30.06 -3.22
C LYS A 260 -1.44 30.68 -2.57
N VAL A 261 -1.22 31.65 -1.70
CA VAL A 261 -2.30 32.55 -1.25
C VAL A 261 -2.58 33.55 -2.37
N ILE A 262 -3.78 33.51 -2.94
CA ILE A 262 -4.19 34.40 -4.03
C ILE A 262 -4.92 35.62 -3.52
N GLN A 263 -5.53 35.57 -2.34
CA GLN A 263 -6.20 36.71 -1.72
C GLN A 263 -6.29 36.57 -0.21
N THR A 264 -6.24 37.68 0.51
CA THR A 264 -6.60 37.76 1.93
C THR A 264 -7.73 38.75 2.13
N ARG A 265 -8.63 38.52 3.10
CA ARG A 265 -9.76 39.34 3.45
C ARG A 265 -9.90 39.48 4.95
N GLN A 266 -10.35 40.68 5.40
CA GLN A 266 -10.94 40.82 6.71
C GLN A 266 -12.43 40.44 6.64
N LEU A 267 -12.88 39.66 7.59
CA LEU A 267 -14.26 39.23 7.77
C LEU A 267 -14.78 39.82 9.08
N GLU A 268 -15.95 40.47 9.00
CA GLU A 268 -16.66 40.95 10.18
C GLU A 268 -17.45 39.80 10.85
N ALA A 269 -17.81 39.97 12.10
CA ALA A 269 -18.67 39.04 12.81
C ALA A 269 -19.97 38.79 12.02
N GLY A 270 -20.36 37.52 11.89
CA GLY A 270 -21.53 37.09 11.14
C GLY A 270 -21.31 36.91 9.63
N ALA A 271 -20.17 37.32 9.07
CA ALA A 271 -19.87 37.12 7.65
C ALA A 271 -19.91 35.65 7.27
N GLY A 272 -20.66 35.30 6.22
CA GLY A 272 -20.71 33.95 5.67
C GLY A 272 -19.56 33.71 4.69
N VAL A 273 -18.99 32.48 4.67
CA VAL A 273 -17.90 32.09 3.78
C VAL A 273 -18.35 30.97 2.85
N GLY A 274 -18.02 31.11 1.56
CA GLY A 274 -18.23 30.09 0.54
C GLY A 274 -19.71 29.82 0.20
N TYR A 275 -19.92 28.73 -0.54
CA TYR A 275 -21.26 28.31 -0.95
C TYR A 275 -22.12 27.87 0.23
N GLY A 276 -23.36 28.36 0.28
CA GLY A 276 -24.31 28.03 1.34
C GLY A 276 -23.99 28.64 2.69
N HIS A 277 -22.92 29.45 2.78
CA HIS A 277 -22.46 30.08 4.04
C HIS A 277 -22.40 29.09 5.21
N THR A 278 -21.85 27.90 4.95
CA THR A 278 -21.75 26.83 5.96
C THR A 278 -20.84 27.21 7.12
N PHE A 279 -19.89 28.10 6.89
CA PHE A 279 -19.11 28.77 7.93
C PHE A 279 -19.57 30.23 8.08
N ARG A 280 -19.71 30.68 9.34
CA ARG A 280 -19.93 32.09 9.67
C ARG A 280 -18.88 32.53 10.67
N ALA A 281 -18.30 33.71 10.40
CA ALA A 281 -17.31 34.28 11.30
C ALA A 281 -17.95 34.63 12.66
N THR A 282 -17.38 34.11 13.75
CA THR A 282 -17.88 34.38 15.10
C THR A 282 -17.40 35.73 15.67
N GLY A 283 -16.44 36.37 15.02
CA GLY A 283 -15.85 37.66 15.34
C GLY A 283 -15.02 38.15 14.17
N PRO A 284 -14.46 39.37 14.24
CA PRO A 284 -13.53 39.85 13.22
C PRO A 284 -12.37 38.88 13.06
N MET A 285 -12.11 38.46 11.81
CA MET A 285 -11.04 37.52 11.50
C MET A 285 -10.46 37.74 10.12
N ARG A 286 -9.23 37.29 9.89
CA ARG A 286 -8.59 37.30 8.59
C ARG A 286 -8.72 35.91 7.93
N ALA A 287 -9.18 35.89 6.69
CA ALA A 287 -9.24 34.68 5.87
C ALA A 287 -8.35 34.82 4.64
N ALA A 288 -7.79 33.69 4.19
CA ALA A 288 -7.01 33.57 2.97
C ALA A 288 -7.69 32.63 1.99
N THR A 289 -7.66 32.98 0.70
CA THR A 289 -8.01 32.07 -0.39
C THR A 289 -6.73 31.54 -0.99
N VAL A 290 -6.64 30.21 -1.16
CA VAL A 290 -5.50 29.53 -1.77
C VAL A 290 -5.86 29.02 -3.16
N SER A 291 -4.87 28.91 -4.04
CA SER A 291 -5.02 28.46 -5.44
C SER A 291 -5.05 26.94 -5.58
N PHE A 292 -5.85 26.28 -4.73
CA PHE A 292 -6.00 24.85 -4.72
C PHE A 292 -7.38 24.44 -4.19
N GLY A 293 -8.05 23.50 -4.85
CA GLY A 293 -9.40 23.11 -4.44
C GLY A 293 -9.88 21.81 -5.07
N TYR A 294 -11.18 21.61 -5.07
CA TYR A 294 -11.79 20.37 -5.55
C TYR A 294 -11.59 20.10 -7.05
N ALA A 295 -11.37 21.14 -7.85
CA ALA A 295 -11.03 20.99 -9.26
C ALA A 295 -9.67 20.31 -9.47
N ASP A 296 -8.78 20.39 -8.48
CA ASP A 296 -7.46 19.75 -8.46
C ASP A 296 -7.48 18.35 -7.81
N GLY A 297 -8.67 17.84 -7.47
CA GLY A 297 -8.85 16.54 -6.81
C GLY A 297 -8.93 16.60 -5.28
N TRP A 298 -8.90 17.78 -4.65
CA TRP A 298 -9.09 17.89 -3.21
C TRP A 298 -10.52 17.57 -2.80
N HIS A 299 -10.67 16.75 -1.77
CA HIS A 299 -12.01 16.36 -1.34
C HIS A 299 -12.76 17.56 -0.74
N ARG A 300 -13.86 18.01 -1.37
CA ARG A 300 -14.61 19.21 -0.96
C ARG A 300 -15.03 19.23 0.51
N ARG A 301 -15.26 18.05 1.11
CA ARG A 301 -15.66 17.90 2.52
C ARG A 301 -14.52 17.42 3.40
N ALA A 302 -13.26 17.50 2.96
CA ALA A 302 -12.15 17.09 3.78
C ALA A 302 -12.06 18.01 5.00
N ALA A 303 -12.28 17.47 6.18
CA ALA A 303 -12.00 18.12 7.45
C ALA A 303 -10.48 18.16 7.63
N SER A 304 -9.84 19.21 7.12
CA SER A 304 -8.38 19.34 7.13
C SER A 304 -7.98 20.77 7.52
N ALA A 305 -6.70 21.04 7.48
CA ALA A 305 -6.12 22.33 7.77
C ALA A 305 -4.90 22.58 6.88
N ALA A 306 -4.59 23.84 6.63
CA ALA A 306 -3.31 24.28 6.10
C ALA A 306 -2.40 24.75 7.25
N TRP A 307 -1.12 24.89 6.94
CA TRP A 307 -0.13 25.50 7.83
C TRP A 307 0.52 26.67 7.11
N PHE A 308 0.60 27.80 7.79
CA PHE A 308 1.30 28.98 7.31
C PHE A 308 2.28 29.44 8.40
N GLU A 309 3.56 29.46 8.10
CA GLU A 309 4.63 29.77 9.06
C GLU A 309 4.51 28.97 10.39
N GLY A 310 4.18 27.69 10.30
CA GLY A 310 4.01 26.81 11.46
C GLY A 310 2.68 26.92 12.20
N VAL A 311 1.81 27.87 11.81
CA VAL A 311 0.49 28.06 12.40
C VAL A 311 -0.54 27.20 11.65
N ARG A 312 -1.30 26.40 12.38
CA ARG A 312 -2.40 25.60 11.83
C ARG A 312 -3.62 26.45 11.57
N LEU A 313 -4.09 26.45 10.32
CA LEU A 313 -5.25 27.22 9.86
C LEU A 313 -6.34 26.26 9.36
N PRO A 314 -7.57 26.28 9.92
CA PRO A 314 -8.64 25.42 9.47
C PRO A 314 -9.17 25.88 8.11
N PHE A 315 -9.67 24.95 7.29
CA PHE A 315 -10.48 25.29 6.13
C PHE A 315 -11.86 25.79 6.57
N LEU A 316 -12.33 26.86 5.92
CA LEU A 316 -13.60 27.52 6.23
C LEU A 316 -14.69 27.20 5.19
N GLY A 317 -14.33 26.68 4.02
CA GLY A 317 -15.25 26.34 2.94
C GLY A 317 -14.55 25.79 1.73
#